data_e762d0e5f557bc4b14497a38fd3af5c0
#
_entry.id   e762d0e5f557bc4b14497a38fd3af5c0
#
_cell.length_a   1.000
_cell.length_b   1.000
_cell.length_c   1.000
_cell.angle_alpha   90.00
_cell.angle_beta   90.00
_cell.angle_gamma   90.00
#
_symmetry.space_group_name_H-M   'P 1'
#
loop_
_entity.id
_entity.type
_entity.pdbx_description
1 polymer ?
#
loop_
_entity_poly.entity_id
_entity_poly.type
_entity_poly.pdbx_seq_one_letter_code
_entity_poly.pdbx_strand_id
1 'polypeptide(L)'
;MSSAPARSSRDPVRLALDTAVAAVVGAVRAQAVLNPVILIDGCSGSGKSTLARATVAAWPLYGRVQLVALDSLYPGWDGLADGVETARAQVLHPHARGTIGVWQRWDWAAGEFAEAHAVDPALPLIVEGSGILTARTAPLSDVRVWLESPERSRRARALARDGDTYRPHWERWAAQERAHMQQDAPERLATLRFTVP
;
A
#
# COMPACT_ATOMS: atom_id res chain seq x y z
N MET A 1 3.04 6.29 -40.16
CA MET A 1 2.60 6.99 -38.93
C MET A 1 1.54 6.13 -38.29
N SER A 2 1.93 5.31 -37.32
CA SER A 2 1.01 4.38 -36.64
C SER A 2 0.51 5.07 -35.38
N SER A 3 -0.78 5.46 -35.39
CA SER A 3 -1.45 6.03 -34.22
C SER A 3 -1.63 4.96 -33.17
N ALA A 4 -1.03 5.13 -32.01
CA ALA A 4 -1.31 4.33 -30.84
C ALA A 4 -2.81 4.42 -30.51
N PRO A 5 -3.51 3.31 -30.19
CA PRO A 5 -4.91 3.36 -29.84
C PRO A 5 -5.08 4.15 -28.55
N ALA A 6 -5.95 5.18 -28.58
CA ALA A 6 -6.38 5.91 -27.42
C ALA A 6 -6.90 4.93 -26.37
N ARG A 7 -6.26 4.87 -25.17
CA ARG A 7 -6.70 4.02 -24.05
C ARG A 7 -8.13 4.45 -23.70
N SER A 8 -9.05 3.54 -23.98
CA SER A 8 -10.48 3.73 -23.77
C SER A 8 -10.76 4.16 -22.33
N SER A 9 -11.55 5.21 -22.13
CA SER A 9 -12.10 5.68 -20.86
C SER A 9 -13.05 4.66 -20.16
N ARG A 10 -13.08 3.42 -20.65
CA ARG A 10 -13.95 2.33 -20.22
C ARG A 10 -13.19 1.14 -19.60
N ASP A 11 -11.93 1.28 -19.24
CA ASP A 11 -11.21 0.22 -18.51
C ASP A 11 -11.81 0.10 -17.09
N PRO A 12 -12.46 -1.03 -16.75
CA PRO A 12 -13.14 -1.20 -15.47
C PRO A 12 -12.18 -1.13 -14.28
N VAL A 13 -10.92 -1.56 -14.46
CA VAL A 13 -9.89 -1.44 -13.42
C VAL A 13 -9.59 0.03 -13.13
N ARG A 14 -9.43 0.83 -14.18
CA ARG A 14 -9.18 2.27 -14.05
C ARG A 14 -10.35 2.96 -13.36
N LEU A 15 -11.58 2.68 -13.79
CA LEU A 15 -12.79 3.27 -13.20
C LEU A 15 -12.91 2.94 -11.71
N ALA A 16 -12.63 1.69 -11.32
CA ALA A 16 -12.64 1.26 -9.93
C ALA A 16 -11.59 2.01 -9.11
N LEU A 17 -10.37 2.17 -9.65
CA LEU A 17 -9.30 2.91 -8.98
C LEU A 17 -9.60 4.42 -8.90
N ASP A 18 -10.14 5.03 -9.94
CA ASP A 18 -10.52 6.45 -9.93
C ASP A 18 -11.62 6.71 -8.86
N THR A 19 -12.57 5.78 -8.74
CA THR A 19 -13.60 5.82 -7.68
C THR A 19 -12.96 5.70 -6.29
N ALA A 20 -12.00 4.78 -6.12
CA ALA A 20 -11.29 4.61 -4.86
C ALA A 20 -10.48 5.85 -4.49
N VAL A 21 -9.78 6.48 -5.45
CA VAL A 21 -9.06 7.75 -5.23
C VAL A 21 -10.00 8.84 -4.73
N ALA A 22 -11.15 9.03 -5.41
CA ALA A 22 -12.11 10.06 -5.01
C ALA A 22 -12.62 9.84 -3.58
N ALA A 23 -12.90 8.59 -3.20
CA ALA A 23 -13.37 8.25 -1.86
C ALA A 23 -12.27 8.43 -0.79
N VAL A 24 -11.02 8.03 -1.07
CA VAL A 24 -9.88 8.25 -0.15
C VAL A 24 -9.63 9.75 0.04
N VAL A 25 -9.61 10.53 -1.05
CA VAL A 25 -9.48 11.99 -0.99
C VAL A 25 -10.60 12.63 -0.16
N GLY A 26 -11.85 12.18 -0.33
CA GLY A 26 -12.98 12.61 0.49
C GLY A 26 -12.81 12.27 1.97
N ALA A 27 -12.37 11.03 2.28
CA ALA A 27 -12.12 10.60 3.63
C ALA A 27 -10.98 11.40 4.31
N VAL A 28 -9.90 11.70 3.57
CA VAL A 28 -8.80 12.55 4.07
C VAL A 28 -9.28 13.95 4.39
N ARG A 29 -10.10 14.57 3.54
CA ARG A 29 -10.68 15.91 3.78
C ARG A 29 -11.57 15.95 5.02
N ALA A 30 -12.19 14.83 5.38
CA ALA A 30 -13.05 14.72 6.54
C ALA A 30 -12.28 14.56 7.86
N GLN A 31 -10.95 14.31 7.80
CA GLN A 31 -10.14 14.23 9.01
C GLN A 31 -9.90 15.62 9.61
N ALA A 32 -9.99 15.71 10.94
CA ALA A 32 -9.72 16.94 11.69
C ALA A 32 -8.24 17.09 12.10
N VAL A 33 -7.34 16.33 11.44
CA VAL A 33 -5.90 16.33 11.73
C VAL A 33 -5.12 16.88 10.53
N LEU A 34 -3.98 17.53 10.81
CA LEU A 34 -3.15 18.14 9.76
C LEU A 34 -2.24 17.14 9.05
N ASN A 35 -1.89 16.07 9.71
CA ASN A 35 -0.96 15.03 9.26
C ASN A 35 -1.60 13.63 9.28
N PRO A 36 -2.75 13.41 8.59
CA PRO A 36 -3.45 12.13 8.61
C PRO A 36 -2.58 10.99 8.07
N VAL A 37 -2.76 9.82 8.68
CA VAL A 37 -2.12 8.57 8.28
C VAL A 37 -3.12 7.70 7.53
N ILE A 38 -2.76 7.30 6.33
CA ILE A 38 -3.55 6.42 5.45
C ILE A 38 -2.84 5.09 5.30
N LEU A 39 -3.52 3.98 5.61
CA LEU A 39 -3.06 2.63 5.31
C LEU A 39 -3.82 2.06 4.13
N ILE A 40 -3.10 1.49 3.15
CA ILE A 40 -3.70 0.85 1.98
C ILE A 40 -3.21 -0.59 1.91
N ASP A 41 -4.11 -1.54 2.15
CA ASP A 41 -3.83 -2.98 2.12
C ASP A 41 -4.62 -3.69 1.02
N GLY A 42 -4.24 -4.90 0.75
CA GLY A 42 -4.79 -5.79 -0.26
C GLY A 42 -3.71 -6.72 -0.78
N CYS A 43 -4.08 -7.85 -1.37
CA CYS A 43 -3.10 -8.80 -1.88
C CYS A 43 -2.31 -8.26 -3.09
N SER A 44 -1.16 -8.85 -3.36
CA SER A 44 -0.30 -8.50 -4.52
C SER A 44 -1.10 -8.46 -5.82
N GLY A 45 -0.88 -7.43 -6.64
CA GLY A 45 -1.61 -7.21 -7.89
C GLY A 45 -3.02 -6.62 -7.73
N SER A 46 -3.49 -6.25 -6.51
CA SER A 46 -4.80 -5.63 -6.32
C SER A 46 -4.89 -4.17 -6.78
N GLY A 47 -3.76 -3.48 -6.97
CA GLY A 47 -3.73 -2.08 -7.41
C GLY A 47 -3.36 -1.07 -6.32
N LYS A 48 -2.92 -1.50 -5.14
CA LYS A 48 -2.52 -0.64 -3.99
C LYS A 48 -1.58 0.49 -4.38
N SER A 49 -0.45 0.16 -5.00
CA SER A 49 0.57 1.14 -5.38
C SER A 49 0.07 2.14 -6.43
N THR A 50 -0.85 1.71 -7.31
CA THR A 50 -1.51 2.60 -8.26
C THR A 50 -2.46 3.55 -7.54
N LEU A 51 -3.29 3.04 -6.61
CA LEU A 51 -4.16 3.87 -5.78
C LEU A 51 -3.36 4.86 -4.94
N ALA A 52 -2.29 4.41 -4.27
CA ALA A 52 -1.45 5.26 -3.43
C ALA A 52 -0.84 6.43 -4.21
N ARG A 53 -0.21 6.14 -5.36
CA ARG A 53 0.38 7.18 -6.22
C ARG A 53 -0.68 8.14 -6.77
N ALA A 54 -1.84 7.64 -7.17
CA ALA A 54 -2.93 8.48 -7.65
C ALA A 54 -3.51 9.35 -6.52
N THR A 55 -3.57 8.83 -5.28
CA THR A 55 -3.95 9.62 -4.09
C THR A 55 -2.92 10.72 -3.79
N VAL A 56 -1.61 10.43 -3.90
CA VAL A 56 -0.55 11.45 -3.77
C VAL A 56 -0.73 12.54 -4.82
N ALA A 57 -0.99 12.17 -6.09
CA ALA A 57 -1.19 13.12 -7.18
C ALA A 57 -2.45 13.99 -7.01
N ALA A 58 -3.49 13.45 -6.34
CA ALA A 58 -4.75 14.12 -6.04
C ALA A 58 -4.83 14.64 -4.60
N TRP A 59 -3.69 14.80 -3.91
CA TRP A 59 -3.66 15.10 -2.48
C TRP A 59 -4.47 16.35 -2.14
N PRO A 60 -5.44 16.26 -1.20
CA PRO A 60 -6.42 17.32 -1.02
C PRO A 60 -6.03 18.41 -0.02
N LEU A 61 -4.99 18.16 0.79
CA LEU A 61 -4.54 19.09 1.82
C LEU A 61 -3.37 19.94 1.30
N TYR A 62 -3.09 21.04 2.00
CA TYR A 62 -1.94 21.86 1.68
C TYR A 62 -0.62 21.13 1.99
N GLY A 63 0.37 21.33 1.13
CA GLY A 63 1.69 20.73 1.28
C GLY A 63 1.81 19.34 0.63
N ARG A 64 2.88 18.64 0.96
CA ARG A 64 3.18 17.31 0.44
C ARG A 64 2.70 16.19 1.38
N VAL A 65 2.43 15.03 0.84
CA VAL A 65 2.22 13.78 1.58
C VAL A 65 3.40 12.84 1.37
N GLN A 66 3.80 12.13 2.40
CA GLN A 66 4.84 11.10 2.34
C GLN A 66 4.22 9.77 1.92
N LEU A 67 4.95 8.97 1.15
CA LEU A 67 4.53 7.63 0.72
C LEU A 67 5.62 6.63 1.09
N VAL A 68 5.25 5.62 1.87
CA VAL A 68 6.08 4.46 2.19
C VAL A 68 5.42 3.21 1.61
N ALA A 69 6.13 2.54 0.70
CA ALA A 69 5.72 1.26 0.14
C ALA A 69 6.38 0.12 0.92
N LEU A 70 5.59 -0.84 1.40
CA LEU A 70 6.12 -1.98 2.16
C LEU A 70 7.03 -2.88 1.30
N ASP A 71 6.90 -2.85 -0.02
CA ASP A 71 7.84 -3.52 -0.93
C ASP A 71 9.30 -3.10 -0.67
N SER A 72 9.51 -1.91 -0.10
CA SER A 72 10.83 -1.43 0.33
C SER A 72 11.22 -1.86 1.75
N LEU A 73 10.35 -2.55 2.48
CA LEU A 73 10.56 -2.95 3.87
C LEU A 73 10.59 -4.47 4.07
N TYR A 74 10.11 -5.25 3.11
CA TYR A 74 10.11 -6.70 3.23
C TYR A 74 11.52 -7.26 3.07
N PRO A 75 12.09 -7.95 4.10
CA PRO A 75 13.37 -8.60 3.97
C PRO A 75 13.24 -9.93 3.20
N GLY A 76 13.14 -9.83 1.87
CA GLY A 76 13.00 -10.98 0.98
C GLY A 76 11.58 -11.57 0.90
N TRP A 77 11.50 -12.72 0.27
CA TRP A 77 10.23 -13.36 -0.12
C TRP A 77 9.44 -14.01 1.03
N ASP A 78 10.01 -14.11 2.24
CA ASP A 78 9.30 -14.56 3.45
C ASP A 78 9.00 -13.40 4.41
N GLY A 79 9.39 -12.19 4.06
CA GLY A 79 9.46 -11.04 4.93
C GLY A 79 8.17 -10.25 5.10
N LEU A 80 6.98 -10.78 4.75
CA LEU A 80 5.74 -10.00 4.85
C LEU A 80 5.50 -9.52 6.29
N ALA A 81 5.53 -10.41 7.27
CA ALA A 81 5.30 -10.07 8.67
C ALA A 81 6.39 -9.15 9.23
N ASP A 82 7.65 -9.38 8.87
CA ASP A 82 8.79 -8.58 9.34
C ASP A 82 8.74 -7.15 8.76
N GLY A 83 8.37 -6.99 7.49
CA GLY A 83 8.18 -5.68 6.87
C GLY A 83 7.03 -4.90 7.48
N VAL A 84 5.92 -5.57 7.83
CA VAL A 84 4.79 -4.96 8.56
C VAL A 84 5.22 -4.51 9.96
N GLU A 85 5.97 -5.35 10.70
CA GLU A 85 6.48 -4.97 12.02
C GLU A 85 7.48 -3.82 11.93
N THR A 86 8.35 -3.81 10.92
CA THR A 86 9.26 -2.70 10.64
C THR A 86 8.49 -1.41 10.36
N ALA A 87 7.46 -1.44 9.51
CA ALA A 87 6.61 -0.29 9.24
C ALA A 87 5.92 0.21 10.52
N ARG A 88 5.40 -0.71 11.35
CA ARG A 88 4.78 -0.37 12.62
C ARG A 88 5.77 0.31 13.57
N ALA A 89 6.93 -0.30 13.78
CA ALA A 89 7.90 0.12 14.80
C ALA A 89 8.71 1.35 14.38
N GLN A 90 9.10 1.45 13.12
CA GLN A 90 10.05 2.45 12.63
C GLN A 90 9.37 3.61 11.85
N VAL A 91 8.11 3.43 11.40
CA VAL A 91 7.37 4.43 10.64
C VAL A 91 6.16 4.93 11.42
N LEU A 92 5.18 4.03 11.70
CA LEU A 92 3.88 4.43 12.25
C LEU A 92 3.96 4.88 13.72
N HIS A 93 4.65 4.14 14.59
CA HIS A 93 4.79 4.52 16.00
C HIS A 93 5.55 5.83 16.21
N PRO A 94 6.71 6.07 15.56
CA PRO A 94 7.36 7.38 15.62
C PRO A 94 6.44 8.50 15.14
N HIS A 95 5.77 8.34 13.99
CA HIS A 95 4.85 9.32 13.45
C HIS A 95 3.73 9.67 14.45
N ALA A 96 3.09 8.66 15.04
CA ALA A 96 2.02 8.83 16.03
C ALA A 96 2.49 9.52 17.33
N ARG A 97 3.80 9.47 17.64
CA ARG A 97 4.42 10.14 18.79
C ARG A 97 4.99 11.51 18.47
N GLY A 98 4.86 12.00 17.25
CA GLY A 98 5.44 13.25 16.81
C GLY A 98 6.98 13.21 16.74
N THR A 99 7.57 12.03 16.53
CA THR A 99 9.03 11.86 16.38
C THR A 99 9.38 11.37 14.98
N ILE A 100 10.59 11.71 14.52
CA ILE A 100 11.07 11.24 13.21
C ILE A 100 11.22 9.72 13.25
N GLY A 101 10.57 9.06 12.28
CA GLY A 101 10.78 7.64 12.00
C GLY A 101 11.99 7.47 11.08
N VAL A 102 12.79 6.43 11.31
CA VAL A 102 13.91 6.08 10.42
C VAL A 102 13.85 4.59 10.12
N TRP A 103 13.88 4.26 8.83
CA TRP A 103 13.83 2.89 8.34
C TRP A 103 14.81 2.69 7.20
N GLN A 104 15.24 1.43 6.94
CA GLN A 104 16.15 1.08 5.87
C GLN A 104 15.41 0.40 4.73
N ARG A 105 15.74 0.76 3.50
CA ARG A 105 15.20 0.12 2.30
C ARG A 105 15.83 -1.27 2.13
N TRP A 106 14.96 -2.25 1.83
CA TRP A 106 15.40 -3.55 1.36
C TRP A 106 15.77 -3.49 -0.13
N ASP A 107 16.97 -3.91 -0.46
CA ASP A 107 17.42 -4.06 -1.84
C ASP A 107 17.17 -5.49 -2.32
N TRP A 108 16.19 -5.66 -3.17
CA TRP A 108 15.79 -6.96 -3.70
C TRP A 108 16.86 -7.60 -4.60
N ALA A 109 17.71 -6.81 -5.26
CA ALA A 109 18.78 -7.32 -6.12
C ALA A 109 19.98 -7.78 -5.32
N ALA A 110 20.35 -7.01 -4.28
CA ALA A 110 21.46 -7.34 -3.39
C ALA A 110 21.06 -8.34 -2.29
N GLY A 111 19.76 -8.40 -1.93
CA GLY A 111 19.27 -9.24 -0.84
C GLY A 111 19.66 -8.75 0.55
N GLU A 112 19.82 -7.43 0.72
CA GLU A 112 20.27 -6.81 1.97
C GLU A 112 19.59 -5.46 2.22
N PHE A 113 19.75 -4.92 3.43
CA PHE A 113 19.31 -3.57 3.74
C PHE A 113 20.28 -2.54 3.15
N ALA A 114 19.71 -1.49 2.54
CA ALA A 114 20.43 -0.41 1.89
C ALA A 114 20.31 0.91 2.68
N GLU A 115 20.14 2.04 1.99
CA GLU A 115 20.11 3.37 2.59
C GLU A 115 18.91 3.58 3.57
N ALA A 116 19.13 4.46 4.53
CA ALA A 116 18.12 4.87 5.48
C ALA A 116 17.24 6.00 4.93
N HIS A 117 15.97 5.95 5.26
CA HIS A 117 14.96 6.96 4.94
C HIS A 117 14.32 7.50 6.22
N ALA A 118 13.95 8.77 6.20
CA ALA A 118 13.27 9.42 7.31
C ALA A 118 11.80 9.69 6.98
N VAL A 119 10.94 9.57 7.99
CA VAL A 119 9.54 9.99 7.95
C VAL A 119 9.33 11.13 8.94
N ASP A 120 8.91 12.28 8.42
CA ASP A 120 8.62 13.48 9.20
C ASP A 120 7.21 13.37 9.81
N PRO A 121 7.06 13.39 11.15
CA PRO A 121 5.76 13.26 11.79
C PRO A 121 4.85 14.49 11.61
N ALA A 122 5.38 15.61 11.18
CA ALA A 122 4.59 16.82 10.89
C ALA A 122 3.85 16.74 9.55
N LEU A 123 4.21 15.77 8.69
CA LEU A 123 3.62 15.63 7.35
C LEU A 123 2.64 14.46 7.31
N PRO A 124 1.56 14.55 6.51
CA PRO A 124 0.70 13.42 6.20
C PRO A 124 1.48 12.23 5.66
N LEU A 125 0.97 11.02 5.90
CA LEU A 125 1.65 9.78 5.56
C LEU A 125 0.70 8.77 4.90
N ILE A 126 1.11 8.20 3.78
CA ILE A 126 0.48 7.02 3.18
C ILE A 126 1.45 5.85 3.35
N VAL A 127 0.99 4.75 3.91
CA VAL A 127 1.73 3.47 3.94
C VAL A 127 0.91 2.44 3.15
N GLU A 128 1.52 1.83 2.14
CA GLU A 128 0.84 0.85 1.30
C GLU A 128 1.63 -0.45 1.19
N GLY A 129 0.92 -1.56 1.20
CA GLY A 129 1.52 -2.88 0.99
C GLY A 129 0.66 -4.00 1.55
N SER A 130 0.93 -5.23 1.10
CA SER A 130 0.25 -6.42 1.62
C SER A 130 0.55 -6.62 3.11
N GLY A 131 -0.49 -6.80 3.92
CA GLY A 131 -0.33 -7.09 5.34
C GLY A 131 -0.36 -5.90 6.28
N ILE A 132 -0.42 -4.65 5.77
CA ILE A 132 -0.31 -3.46 6.64
C ILE A 132 -1.51 -3.28 7.59
N LEU A 133 -2.70 -3.77 7.25
CA LEU A 133 -3.89 -3.66 8.11
C LEU A 133 -3.95 -4.81 9.10
N THR A 134 -3.42 -4.58 10.29
CA THR A 134 -3.49 -5.48 11.43
C THR A 134 -4.17 -4.81 12.61
N ALA A 135 -4.57 -5.58 13.63
CA ALA A 135 -5.09 -5.01 14.88
C ALA A 135 -4.08 -4.08 15.58
N ARG A 136 -2.77 -4.23 15.27
CA ARG A 136 -1.68 -3.42 15.85
C ARG A 136 -1.39 -2.14 15.08
N THR A 137 -1.66 -2.10 13.78
CA THR A 137 -1.40 -0.92 12.92
C THR A 137 -2.63 -0.06 12.70
N ALA A 138 -3.83 -0.65 12.69
CA ALA A 138 -5.08 0.07 12.49
C ALA A 138 -5.29 1.26 13.44
N PRO A 139 -4.98 1.17 14.76
CA PRO A 139 -5.10 2.30 15.69
C PRO A 139 -4.12 3.45 15.43
N LEU A 140 -3.10 3.24 14.59
CA LEU A 140 -2.07 4.23 14.22
C LEU A 140 -2.43 4.98 12.92
N SER A 141 -3.69 4.89 12.48
CA SER A 141 -4.12 5.46 11.20
C SER A 141 -5.52 6.06 11.27
N ASP A 142 -5.76 7.06 10.44
CA ASP A 142 -7.02 7.79 10.33
C ASP A 142 -7.91 7.20 9.22
N VAL A 143 -7.31 6.79 8.11
CA VAL A 143 -8.01 6.18 6.97
C VAL A 143 -7.41 4.82 6.65
N ARG A 144 -8.26 3.80 6.57
CA ARG A 144 -7.86 2.42 6.29
C ARG A 144 -8.58 1.90 5.07
N VAL A 145 -7.80 1.49 4.08
CA VAL A 145 -8.31 1.06 2.76
C VAL A 145 -7.96 -0.40 2.53
N TRP A 146 -8.96 -1.20 2.18
CA TRP A 146 -8.80 -2.56 1.68
C TRP A 146 -9.16 -2.62 0.20
N LEU A 147 -8.20 -3.13 -0.61
CA LEU A 147 -8.42 -3.42 -2.03
C LEU A 147 -8.55 -4.92 -2.26
N GLU A 148 -9.72 -5.35 -2.62
CA GLU A 148 -10.00 -6.72 -3.06
C GLU A 148 -9.93 -6.82 -4.59
N SER A 149 -9.48 -7.96 -5.09
CA SER A 149 -9.49 -8.27 -6.51
C SER A 149 -9.40 -9.78 -6.72
N PRO A 150 -10.07 -10.36 -7.73
CA PRO A 150 -9.99 -11.77 -8.04
C PRO A 150 -8.55 -12.25 -8.23
N GLU A 151 -8.20 -13.40 -7.66
CA GLU A 151 -6.83 -13.92 -7.67
C GLU A 151 -6.26 -14.04 -9.09
N ARG A 152 -7.07 -14.52 -10.04
CA ARG A 152 -6.66 -14.64 -11.45
C ARG A 152 -6.24 -13.27 -12.02
N SER A 153 -7.02 -12.23 -11.75
CA SER A 153 -6.74 -10.87 -12.23
C SER A 153 -5.49 -10.30 -11.57
N ARG A 154 -5.34 -10.50 -10.25
CA ARG A 154 -4.16 -10.05 -9.48
C ARG A 154 -2.89 -10.71 -9.97
N ARG A 155 -2.92 -12.06 -10.14
CA ARG A 155 -1.78 -12.83 -10.64
C ARG A 155 -1.35 -12.36 -12.02
N ALA A 156 -2.31 -12.16 -12.93
CA ALA A 156 -2.00 -11.66 -14.28
C ALA A 156 -1.32 -10.28 -14.22
N ARG A 157 -1.82 -9.35 -13.41
CA ARG A 157 -1.23 -8.01 -13.26
C ARG A 157 0.16 -8.04 -12.61
N ALA A 158 0.33 -8.83 -11.55
CA ALA A 158 1.60 -8.95 -10.85
C ALA A 158 2.68 -9.56 -11.75
N LEU A 159 2.37 -10.65 -12.46
CA LEU A 159 3.31 -11.28 -13.39
C LEU A 159 3.59 -10.44 -14.65
N ALA A 160 2.62 -9.63 -15.10
CA ALA A 160 2.86 -8.67 -16.18
C ALA A 160 3.81 -7.53 -15.79
N ARG A 161 3.80 -7.14 -14.50
CA ARG A 161 4.68 -6.10 -13.96
C ARG A 161 6.09 -6.60 -13.67
N ASP A 162 6.20 -7.73 -12.95
CA ASP A 162 7.46 -8.20 -12.35
C ASP A 162 8.05 -9.44 -13.06
N GLY A 163 7.29 -10.05 -13.97
CA GLY A 163 7.76 -11.12 -14.86
C GLY A 163 8.32 -12.34 -14.14
N ASP A 164 9.48 -12.79 -14.64
CA ASP A 164 10.11 -14.03 -14.18
C ASP A 164 10.75 -13.91 -12.79
N THR A 165 11.01 -12.69 -12.31
CA THR A 165 11.51 -12.47 -10.96
C THR A 165 10.47 -12.84 -9.90
N TYR A 166 9.19 -12.57 -10.15
CA TYR A 166 8.12 -12.87 -9.20
C TYR A 166 7.48 -14.24 -9.38
N ARG A 167 7.46 -14.77 -10.59
CA ARG A 167 6.78 -16.04 -10.92
C ARG A 167 7.14 -17.22 -10.00
N PRO A 168 8.43 -17.47 -9.66
CA PRO A 168 8.79 -18.56 -8.75
C PRO A 168 8.31 -18.36 -7.31
N HIS A 169 8.03 -17.12 -6.91
CA HIS A 169 7.72 -16.73 -5.54
C HIS A 169 6.23 -16.46 -5.31
N TRP A 170 5.40 -16.49 -6.36
CA TRP A 170 3.97 -16.19 -6.26
C TRP A 170 3.25 -16.99 -5.18
N GLU A 171 3.37 -18.32 -5.19
CA GLU A 171 2.66 -19.18 -4.22
C GLU A 171 3.16 -18.97 -2.78
N ARG A 172 4.47 -18.75 -2.62
CA ARG A 172 5.10 -18.48 -1.34
C ARG A 172 4.59 -17.16 -0.74
N TRP A 173 4.50 -16.12 -1.58
CA TRP A 173 3.96 -14.83 -1.18
C TRP A 173 2.46 -14.90 -0.90
N ALA A 174 1.69 -15.53 -1.77
CA ALA A 174 0.25 -15.71 -1.60
C ALA A 174 -0.11 -16.52 -0.34
N ALA A 175 0.75 -17.43 0.09
CA ALA A 175 0.56 -18.16 1.35
C ALA A 175 0.64 -17.22 2.57
N GLN A 176 1.59 -16.27 2.59
CA GLN A 176 1.71 -15.27 3.66
C GLN A 176 0.52 -14.30 3.64
N GLU A 177 0.07 -13.87 2.46
CA GLU A 177 -1.14 -13.04 2.33
C GLU A 177 -2.38 -13.76 2.86
N ARG A 178 -2.54 -15.06 2.57
CA ARG A 178 -3.64 -15.87 3.12
C ARG A 178 -3.58 -15.98 4.65
N ALA A 179 -2.39 -16.19 5.21
CA ALA A 179 -2.18 -16.24 6.66
C ALA A 179 -2.56 -14.90 7.31
N HIS A 180 -2.13 -13.78 6.75
CA HIS A 180 -2.53 -12.44 7.18
C HIS A 180 -4.06 -12.25 7.12
N MET A 181 -4.71 -12.59 6.01
CA MET A 181 -6.16 -12.48 5.89
C MET A 181 -6.92 -13.30 6.93
N GLN A 182 -6.42 -14.50 7.26
CA GLN A 182 -7.01 -15.37 8.28
C GLN A 182 -6.81 -14.84 9.71
N GLN A 183 -5.62 -14.32 9.98
CA GLN A 183 -5.22 -13.86 11.31
C GLN A 183 -5.80 -12.48 11.64
N ASP A 184 -5.70 -11.52 10.72
CA ASP A 184 -5.98 -10.11 10.98
C ASP A 184 -7.33 -9.64 10.44
N ALA A 185 -7.94 -10.40 9.51
CA ALA A 185 -9.20 -10.03 8.83
C ALA A 185 -9.20 -8.56 8.36
N PRO A 186 -8.23 -8.13 7.54
CA PRO A 186 -7.96 -6.73 7.22
C PRO A 186 -9.17 -6.00 6.62
N GLU A 187 -10.04 -6.73 5.89
CA GLU A 187 -11.27 -6.16 5.38
C GLU A 187 -12.21 -5.64 6.48
N ARG A 188 -12.14 -6.21 7.70
CA ARG A 188 -12.96 -5.77 8.84
C ARG A 188 -12.36 -4.55 9.53
N LEU A 189 -11.06 -4.36 9.42
CA LEU A 189 -10.35 -3.21 9.97
C LEU A 189 -10.46 -1.98 9.04
N ALA A 190 -10.74 -2.19 7.76
CA ALA A 190 -10.83 -1.14 6.76
C ALA A 190 -12.05 -0.24 6.97
N THR A 191 -11.85 1.09 6.83
CA THR A 191 -12.92 2.09 6.78
C THR A 191 -13.47 2.27 5.37
N LEU A 192 -12.66 1.98 4.36
CA LEU A 192 -13.03 2.00 2.94
C LEU A 192 -12.66 0.67 2.28
N ARG A 193 -13.56 0.12 1.47
CA ARG A 193 -13.34 -1.14 0.75
C ARG A 193 -13.72 -0.99 -0.70
N PHE A 194 -12.86 -1.50 -1.59
CA PHE A 194 -13.08 -1.42 -3.03
C PHE A 194 -12.74 -2.76 -3.68
N THR A 195 -13.53 -3.12 -4.68
CA THR A 195 -13.24 -4.27 -5.55
C THR A 195 -12.69 -3.76 -6.87
N VAL A 196 -11.50 -4.25 -7.24
CA VAL A 196 -10.84 -3.97 -8.51
C VAL A 196 -10.96 -5.24 -9.36
N PRO A 197 -11.58 -5.20 -10.56
CA PRO A 197 -11.81 -6.36 -11.43
C PRO A 197 -10.56 -7.09 -11.89
#